data_f845d3744dcd4d68383552fbca730aa7
#
_entry.id   f845d3744dcd4d68383552fbca730aa7
#
_cell.length_a   1.000
_cell.length_b   1.000
_cell.length_c   1.000
_cell.angle_alpha   90.00
_cell.angle_beta   90.00
_cell.angle_gamma   90.00
#
_symmetry.space_group_name_H-M   'P 1'
#
loop_
_entity.id
_entity.type
_entity.pdbx_description
1 polymer ?
#
loop_
_entity_poly.entity_id
_entity_poly.type
_entity_poly.pdbx_seq_one_letter_code
_entity_poly.pdbx_strand_id
1 'polypeptide(L)'
;LKAYDDLNQEIILGQQLDFNTFLTREKNAGGAGAGPRKPYVQEQEINDMSAKTLIDGIVKSLTGRPTATPEEVAKYTAMIRDQQKKNPLVTSYTTSGGQTTGSRTTGGFGAQEAQQFLIDKISQGDEAKATRALDAYSTVVNMFGGLR
;
A
#
# COMPACT_ATOMS: atom_id res chain seq x y z
N LEU A 1 -6.89 28.97 1.23
CA LEU A 1 -7.86 29.27 2.27
C LEU A 1 -7.26 30.19 3.32
N LYS A 2 -6.10 29.88 3.91
CA LYS A 2 -5.47 30.72 4.92
C LYS A 2 -5.16 32.14 4.42
N ALA A 3 -4.63 32.30 3.22
CA ALA A 3 -4.34 33.59 2.61
C ALA A 3 -5.60 34.45 2.39
N TYR A 4 -6.75 33.82 2.14
CA TYR A 4 -8.04 34.51 2.02
C TYR A 4 -8.57 35.00 3.37
N ASP A 5 -8.38 34.20 4.42
CA ASP A 5 -8.81 34.56 5.78
C ASP A 5 -7.94 35.70 6.32
N ASP A 6 -6.63 35.68 6.08
CA ASP A 6 -5.69 36.74 6.46
C ASP A 6 -5.99 38.06 5.73
N LEU A 7 -6.31 38.00 4.42
CA LEU A 7 -6.72 39.19 3.64
C LEU A 7 -8.03 39.78 4.17
N ASN A 8 -9.03 38.96 4.48
CA ASN A 8 -10.31 39.41 5.03
C ASN A 8 -10.13 40.06 6.42
N GLN A 9 -9.25 39.52 7.29
CA GLN A 9 -8.97 40.14 8.58
C GLN A 9 -8.29 41.49 8.45
N GLU A 10 -7.37 41.67 7.50
CA GLU A 10 -6.69 42.94 7.27
C GLU A 10 -7.62 44.01 6.68
N ILE A 11 -8.56 43.61 5.82
CA ILE A 11 -9.62 44.50 5.31
C ILE A 11 -10.55 44.96 6.47
N ILE A 12 -10.92 44.05 7.37
CA ILE A 12 -11.78 44.34 8.53
C ILE A 12 -11.07 45.29 9.50
N LEU A 13 -9.75 45.18 9.65
CA LEU A 13 -8.94 46.06 10.52
C LEU A 13 -8.61 47.43 9.89
N GLY A 14 -9.10 47.70 8.67
CA GLY A 14 -8.97 49.00 8.00
C GLY A 14 -7.53 49.32 7.52
N GLN A 15 -6.69 48.32 7.42
CA GLN A 15 -5.37 48.47 6.82
C GLN A 15 -5.47 48.40 5.30
N GLN A 16 -5.28 49.51 4.63
CA GLN A 16 -5.16 49.53 3.17
C GLN A 16 -3.80 48.95 2.75
N LEU A 17 -3.74 47.63 2.70
CA LEU A 17 -2.59 46.96 2.08
C LEU A 17 -2.85 46.88 0.56
N ASP A 18 -1.92 47.43 -0.22
CA ASP A 18 -1.92 47.19 -1.66
C ASP A 18 -1.81 45.67 -1.90
N PHE A 19 -2.68 45.16 -2.79
CA PHE A 19 -2.78 43.76 -3.14
C PHE A 19 -1.41 43.16 -3.56
N ASN A 20 -0.60 43.94 -4.26
CA ASN A 20 0.75 43.54 -4.64
C ASN A 20 1.69 43.37 -3.43
N THR A 21 1.55 44.23 -2.45
CA THR A 21 2.32 44.13 -1.18
C THR A 21 1.89 42.92 -0.37
N PHE A 22 0.59 42.64 -0.32
CA PHE A 22 0.05 41.43 0.28
C PHE A 22 0.58 40.16 -0.40
N LEU A 23 0.47 40.06 -1.74
CA LEU A 23 0.98 38.94 -2.50
C LEU A 23 2.49 38.74 -2.33
N THR A 24 3.25 39.83 -2.26
CA THR A 24 4.71 39.76 -2.04
C THR A 24 5.03 39.26 -0.64
N ARG A 25 4.26 39.69 0.37
CA ARG A 25 4.39 39.24 1.75
C ARG A 25 4.05 37.75 1.87
N GLU A 26 2.92 37.32 1.28
CA GLU A 26 2.51 35.92 1.25
C GLU A 26 3.51 35.02 0.50
N LYS A 27 4.01 35.50 -0.64
CA LYS A 27 5.06 34.81 -1.40
C LYS A 27 6.34 34.66 -0.58
N ASN A 28 6.74 35.70 0.17
CA ASN A 28 7.93 35.68 1.02
C ASN A 28 7.69 34.91 2.32
N ALA A 29 6.49 34.98 2.91
CA ALA A 29 6.11 34.19 4.07
C ALA A 29 5.99 32.71 3.73
N GLY A 30 5.49 32.37 2.54
CA GLY A 30 5.48 31.00 2.04
C GLY A 30 6.87 30.47 1.66
N GLY A 31 7.82 31.39 1.37
CA GLY A 31 9.21 31.03 1.01
C GLY A 31 10.17 30.92 2.19
N ALA A 32 9.90 31.60 3.30
CA ALA A 32 10.83 31.71 4.43
C ALA A 32 10.66 30.64 5.52
N GLY A 33 9.66 29.75 5.40
CA GLY A 33 9.33 28.78 6.46
C GLY A 33 9.20 27.34 6.03
N ALA A 34 9.27 27.02 4.75
CA ALA A 34 9.21 25.64 4.30
C ALA A 34 10.62 25.01 4.38
N GLY A 35 11.05 24.64 5.56
CA GLY A 35 12.12 23.67 5.73
C GLY A 35 11.81 22.41 4.90
N PRO A 36 12.80 21.55 4.65
CA PRO A 36 12.61 20.35 3.85
C PRO A 36 11.37 19.59 4.37
N ARG A 37 10.38 19.37 3.49
CA ARG A 37 9.17 18.63 3.88
C ARG A 37 9.58 17.26 4.39
N LYS A 38 9.12 16.92 5.57
CA LYS A 38 9.35 15.59 6.13
C LYS A 38 8.71 14.54 5.21
N PRO A 39 9.35 13.38 5.04
CA PRO A 39 8.73 12.27 4.32
C PRO A 39 7.35 11.95 4.91
N TYR A 40 6.38 11.75 4.05
CA TYR A 40 5.04 11.30 4.46
C TYR A 40 5.04 9.77 4.46
N VAL A 41 4.73 9.20 5.61
CA VAL A 41 4.61 7.75 5.80
C VAL A 41 3.14 7.41 5.83
N GLN A 42 2.70 6.55 4.92
CA GLN A 42 1.33 6.05 4.86
C GLN A 42 1.33 4.55 5.16
N GLU A 43 0.64 4.17 6.22
CA GLU A 43 0.34 2.77 6.48
C GLU A 43 -0.77 2.32 5.53
N GLN A 44 -0.50 1.23 4.80
CA GLN A 44 -1.50 0.55 4.00
C GLN A 44 -2.07 -0.58 4.84
N GLU A 45 -3.38 -0.63 5.00
CA GLU A 45 -4.04 -1.71 5.71
C GLU A 45 -5.06 -2.37 4.80
N ILE A 46 -4.89 -3.67 4.57
CA ILE A 46 -5.85 -4.48 3.83
C ILE A 46 -7.12 -4.64 4.69
N ASN A 47 -8.29 -4.40 4.11
CA ASN A 47 -9.53 -4.69 4.80
C ASN A 47 -9.82 -6.20 4.86
N ASP A 48 -10.62 -6.64 5.84
CA ASP A 48 -10.86 -8.06 6.12
C ASP A 48 -11.51 -8.79 4.95
N MET A 49 -12.41 -8.14 4.22
CA MET A 49 -13.09 -8.74 3.06
C MET A 49 -12.10 -9.00 1.91
N SER A 50 -11.25 -8.02 1.61
CA SER A 50 -10.21 -8.16 0.58
C SER A 50 -9.17 -9.20 0.96
N ALA A 51 -8.76 -9.23 2.22
CA ALA A 51 -7.85 -10.23 2.76
C ALA A 51 -8.44 -11.63 2.61
N LYS A 52 -9.69 -11.83 3.04
CA LYS A 52 -10.41 -13.10 2.92
C LYS A 52 -10.50 -13.57 1.47
N THR A 53 -10.91 -12.70 0.55
CA THR A 53 -11.04 -13.02 -0.88
C THR A 53 -9.70 -13.46 -1.47
N LEU A 54 -8.62 -12.76 -1.14
CA LEU A 54 -7.28 -13.08 -1.59
C LEU A 54 -6.82 -14.45 -1.05
N ILE A 55 -7.02 -14.69 0.24
CA ILE A 55 -6.63 -15.94 0.91
C ILE A 55 -7.42 -17.11 0.34
N ASP A 56 -8.75 -16.99 0.21
CA ASP A 56 -9.62 -18.03 -0.37
C ASP A 56 -9.18 -18.39 -1.80
N GLY A 57 -8.88 -17.38 -2.62
CA GLY A 57 -8.40 -17.58 -3.98
C GLY A 57 -7.11 -18.38 -4.06
N ILE A 58 -6.15 -18.06 -3.19
CA ILE A 58 -4.84 -18.74 -3.14
C ILE A 58 -4.97 -20.15 -2.58
N VAL A 59 -5.73 -20.34 -1.49
CA VAL A 59 -6.01 -21.67 -0.92
C VAL A 59 -6.67 -22.56 -1.97
N LYS A 60 -7.67 -22.03 -2.66
CA LYS A 60 -8.35 -22.78 -3.74
C LYS A 60 -7.37 -23.19 -4.84
N SER A 61 -6.48 -22.31 -5.25
CA SER A 61 -5.54 -22.61 -6.34
C SER A 61 -4.44 -23.59 -5.95
N LEU A 62 -3.99 -23.58 -4.68
CA LEU A 62 -2.86 -24.38 -4.22
C LEU A 62 -3.26 -25.70 -3.56
N THR A 63 -4.45 -25.78 -2.99
CA THR A 63 -4.92 -26.94 -2.23
C THR A 63 -6.18 -27.60 -2.82
N GLY A 64 -6.83 -26.96 -3.78
CA GLY A 64 -8.11 -27.41 -4.33
C GLY A 64 -9.30 -27.21 -3.40
N ARG A 65 -9.12 -26.72 -2.17
CA ARG A 65 -10.25 -26.41 -1.28
C ARG A 65 -10.98 -25.14 -1.75
N PRO A 66 -12.31 -25.09 -1.65
CA PRO A 66 -13.09 -23.94 -2.14
C PRO A 66 -12.85 -22.67 -1.33
N THR A 67 -12.55 -22.78 -0.03
CA THR A 67 -12.34 -21.66 0.89
C THR A 67 -11.31 -22.02 1.96
N ALA A 68 -10.65 -21.00 2.52
CA ALA A 68 -9.84 -21.13 3.71
C ALA A 68 -10.69 -21.27 4.97
N THR A 69 -10.14 -21.87 6.02
CA THR A 69 -10.80 -21.90 7.33
C THR A 69 -10.76 -20.51 7.99
N PRO A 70 -11.70 -20.20 8.92
CA PRO A 70 -11.67 -18.93 9.65
C PRO A 70 -10.33 -18.67 10.37
N GLU A 71 -9.70 -19.71 10.89
CA GLU A 71 -8.40 -19.63 11.57
C GLU A 71 -7.28 -19.28 10.59
N GLU A 72 -7.28 -19.89 9.39
CA GLU A 72 -6.34 -19.55 8.33
C GLU A 72 -6.52 -18.12 7.85
N VAL A 73 -7.76 -17.67 7.66
CA VAL A 73 -8.06 -16.29 7.30
C VAL A 73 -7.51 -15.33 8.35
N ALA A 74 -7.78 -15.57 9.64
CA ALA A 74 -7.29 -14.74 10.72
C ALA A 74 -5.75 -14.70 10.77
N LYS A 75 -5.11 -15.88 10.68
CA LYS A 75 -3.65 -16.05 10.68
C LYS A 75 -2.99 -15.28 9.53
N TYR A 76 -3.44 -15.52 8.31
CA TYR A 76 -2.83 -14.90 7.13
C TYR A 76 -3.11 -13.41 7.02
N THR A 77 -4.30 -12.95 7.44
CA THR A 77 -4.60 -11.52 7.54
C THR A 77 -3.67 -10.82 8.53
N ALA A 78 -3.43 -11.40 9.69
CA ALA A 78 -2.49 -10.87 10.67
C ALA A 78 -1.06 -10.79 10.10
N MET A 79 -0.63 -11.81 9.35
CA MET A 79 0.69 -11.82 8.70
C MET A 79 0.82 -10.74 7.63
N ILE A 80 -0.22 -10.50 6.80
CA ILE A 80 -0.23 -9.42 5.81
C ILE A 80 -0.11 -8.07 6.51
N ARG A 81 -0.90 -7.81 7.54
CA ARG A 81 -0.86 -6.56 8.30
C ARG A 81 0.48 -6.30 8.97
N ASP A 82 1.12 -7.35 9.48
CA ASP A 82 2.48 -7.25 10.02
C ASP A 82 3.49 -6.85 8.95
N GLN A 83 3.39 -7.40 7.74
CA GLN A 83 4.22 -6.99 6.60
C GLN A 83 3.93 -5.58 6.15
N GLN A 84 2.68 -5.14 6.14
CA GLN A 84 2.29 -3.77 5.80
C GLN A 84 2.87 -2.76 6.79
N LYS A 85 2.85 -3.06 8.08
CA LYS A 85 3.48 -2.23 9.12
C LYS A 85 5.01 -2.15 8.98
N LYS A 86 5.65 -3.26 8.59
CA LYS A 86 7.11 -3.31 8.38
C LYS A 86 7.56 -2.61 7.09
N ASN A 87 6.66 -2.52 6.11
CA ASN A 87 6.94 -1.95 4.81
C ASN A 87 5.94 -0.82 4.47
N PRO A 88 5.95 0.30 5.22
CA PRO A 88 5.05 1.41 4.94
C PRO A 88 5.37 2.07 3.60
N LEU A 89 4.37 2.70 3.01
CA LEU A 89 4.55 3.54 1.83
C LEU A 89 5.16 4.88 2.26
N VAL A 90 6.34 5.20 1.74
CA VAL A 90 7.06 6.43 2.09
C VAL A 90 7.14 7.34 0.88
N THR A 91 6.54 8.52 0.99
CA THR A 91 6.66 9.58 -0.02
C THR A 91 7.71 10.59 0.43
N SER A 92 8.82 10.64 -0.28
CA SER A 92 9.90 11.60 -0.10
C SER A 92 9.72 12.78 -1.06
N TYR A 93 10.08 13.98 -0.62
CA TYR A 93 9.98 15.20 -1.42
C TYR A 93 11.38 15.73 -1.74
N THR A 94 11.58 16.06 -3.00
CA THR A 94 12.80 16.76 -3.44
C THR A 94 12.51 18.25 -3.42
N THR A 95 13.38 19.02 -2.77
CA THR A 95 13.26 20.49 -2.69
C THR A 95 14.46 21.14 -3.34
N SER A 96 14.24 22.21 -4.11
CA SER A 96 15.28 23.06 -4.67
C SER A 96 14.86 24.51 -4.47
N GLY A 97 15.74 25.34 -3.91
CA GLY A 97 15.45 26.76 -3.62
C GLY A 97 14.25 26.97 -2.66
N GLY A 98 13.99 26.04 -1.73
CA GLY A 98 12.88 26.11 -0.78
C GLY A 98 11.52 25.67 -1.35
N GLN A 99 11.44 25.29 -2.62
CA GLN A 99 10.23 24.78 -3.26
C GLN A 99 10.32 23.27 -3.52
N THR A 100 9.20 22.56 -3.34
CA THR A 100 9.11 21.14 -3.68
C THR A 100 9.12 20.99 -5.21
N THR A 101 10.19 20.39 -5.75
CA THR A 101 10.38 20.18 -7.19
C THR A 101 9.99 18.79 -7.66
N GLY A 102 9.81 17.86 -6.73
CA GLY A 102 9.40 16.50 -7.05
C GLY A 102 9.00 15.71 -5.82
N SER A 103 8.35 14.59 -6.05
CA SER A 103 8.05 13.59 -5.02
C SER A 103 8.37 12.19 -5.56
N ARG A 104 8.86 11.34 -4.70
CA ARG A 104 9.11 9.93 -4.99
C ARG A 104 8.49 9.08 -3.91
N THR A 105 7.64 8.16 -4.30
CA THR A 105 7.03 7.18 -3.42
C THR A 105 7.78 5.86 -3.52
N THR A 106 8.19 5.29 -2.40
CA THR A 106 8.93 4.04 -2.29
C THR A 106 8.37 3.19 -1.16
N GLY A 107 8.63 1.88 -1.22
CA GLY A 107 8.09 0.93 -0.25
C GLY A 107 6.64 0.58 -0.54
N GLY A 108 5.93 0.16 0.50
CA GLY A 108 4.58 -0.36 0.44
C GLY A 108 4.55 -1.88 0.36
N PHE A 109 3.48 -2.45 0.90
CA PHE A 109 3.14 -3.86 0.80
C PHE A 109 1.70 -3.95 0.31
N GLY A 110 1.54 -3.84 -1.01
CA GLY A 110 0.24 -3.81 -1.67
C GLY A 110 -0.35 -5.21 -1.91
N ALA A 111 -1.38 -5.26 -2.76
CA ALA A 111 -2.09 -6.50 -3.04
C ALA A 111 -1.22 -7.54 -3.76
N GLN A 112 -0.31 -7.12 -4.65
CA GLN A 112 0.57 -8.03 -5.39
C GLN A 112 1.62 -8.66 -4.47
N GLU A 113 2.26 -7.85 -3.62
CA GLU A 113 3.23 -8.32 -2.63
C GLU A 113 2.56 -9.25 -1.61
N ALA A 114 1.35 -8.92 -1.17
CA ALA A 114 0.56 -9.77 -0.29
C ALA A 114 0.21 -11.11 -0.96
N GLN A 115 -0.18 -11.10 -2.23
CA GLN A 115 -0.45 -12.31 -2.99
C GLN A 115 0.78 -13.21 -3.09
N GLN A 116 1.92 -12.67 -3.50
CA GLN A 116 3.16 -13.43 -3.63
C GLN A 116 3.61 -14.00 -2.28
N PHE A 117 3.56 -13.19 -1.23
CA PHE A 117 3.88 -13.61 0.13
C PHE A 117 3.00 -14.78 0.61
N LEU A 118 1.68 -14.70 0.34
CA LEU A 118 0.76 -15.77 0.71
C LEU A 118 0.97 -17.04 -0.12
N ILE A 119 1.25 -16.92 -1.42
CA ILE A 119 1.60 -18.06 -2.27
C ILE A 119 2.80 -18.79 -1.68
N ASP A 120 3.85 -18.06 -1.30
CA ASP A 120 5.05 -18.63 -0.70
C ASP A 120 4.73 -19.35 0.63
N LYS A 121 3.93 -18.72 1.49
CA LYS A 121 3.58 -19.27 2.79
C LYS A 121 2.67 -20.49 2.71
N ILE A 122 1.62 -20.42 1.89
CA ILE A 122 0.64 -21.52 1.75
C ILE A 122 1.26 -22.67 0.96
N SER A 123 2.08 -22.39 -0.03
CA SER A 123 2.75 -23.43 -0.85
C SER A 123 3.74 -24.30 -0.07
N GLN A 124 4.25 -23.79 1.05
CA GLN A 124 5.12 -24.54 1.96
C GLN A 124 4.35 -25.47 2.91
N GLY A 125 3.02 -25.33 2.96
CA GLY A 125 2.14 -26.19 3.78
C GLY A 125 2.07 -27.61 3.23
N ASP A 126 1.82 -28.57 4.13
CA ASP A 126 1.78 -30.02 3.77
C ASP A 126 0.63 -30.33 2.81
N GLU A 127 -0.49 -29.65 2.95
CA GLU A 127 -1.66 -29.82 2.06
C GLU A 127 -1.34 -29.38 0.62
N ALA A 128 -0.70 -28.24 0.42
CA ALA A 128 -0.30 -27.77 -0.91
C ALA A 128 0.77 -28.68 -1.55
N LYS A 129 1.68 -29.23 -0.71
CA LYS A 129 2.65 -30.24 -1.16
C LYS A 129 1.97 -31.54 -1.58
N ALA A 130 1.00 -32.01 -0.80
CA ALA A 130 0.22 -33.22 -1.12
C ALA A 130 -0.56 -33.05 -2.43
N THR A 131 -1.21 -31.90 -2.65
CA THR A 131 -1.93 -31.58 -3.88
C THR A 131 -1.00 -31.64 -5.09
N ARG A 132 0.18 -31.01 -5.01
CA ARG A 132 1.19 -31.05 -6.09
C ARG A 132 1.68 -32.47 -6.36
N ALA A 133 1.87 -33.28 -5.33
CA ALA A 133 2.29 -34.68 -5.49
C ALA A 133 1.21 -35.49 -6.20
N LEU A 134 -0.06 -35.30 -5.87
CA LEU A 134 -1.20 -35.93 -6.54
C LEU A 134 -1.31 -35.52 -8.01
N ASP A 135 -1.14 -34.22 -8.31
CA ASP A 135 -1.15 -33.71 -9.69
C ASP A 135 0.00 -34.30 -10.52
N ALA A 136 1.19 -34.34 -9.93
CA ALA A 136 2.34 -34.98 -10.58
C ALA A 136 2.10 -36.46 -10.85
N TYR A 137 1.56 -37.19 -9.86
CA TYR A 137 1.22 -38.58 -10.01
C TYR A 137 0.15 -38.81 -11.09
N SER A 138 -0.92 -38.02 -11.10
CA SER A 138 -1.97 -38.09 -12.11
C SER A 138 -1.42 -37.83 -13.53
N THR A 139 -0.50 -36.88 -13.66
CA THR A 139 0.17 -36.57 -14.92
C THR A 139 0.98 -37.76 -15.42
N VAL A 140 1.73 -38.42 -14.55
CA VAL A 140 2.51 -39.63 -14.88
C VAL A 140 1.61 -40.76 -15.26
N VAL A 141 0.53 -41.03 -14.53
CA VAL A 141 -0.44 -42.07 -14.85
C VAL A 141 -1.10 -41.82 -16.22
N ASN A 142 -1.48 -40.59 -16.53
CA ASN A 142 -2.05 -40.22 -17.82
C ASN A 142 -1.05 -40.38 -18.97
N MET A 143 0.23 -40.08 -18.76
CA MET A 143 1.28 -40.30 -19.76
C MET A 143 1.45 -41.79 -20.09
N PHE A 144 1.40 -42.66 -19.08
CA PHE A 144 1.55 -44.13 -19.30
C PHE A 144 0.24 -44.81 -19.61
N GLY A 145 -0.91 -44.30 -19.15
CA GLY A 145 -2.23 -44.84 -19.43
C GLY A 145 -2.73 -44.59 -20.86
N GLY A 146 -2.17 -43.57 -21.55
CA GLY A 146 -2.49 -43.27 -22.95
C GLY A 146 -1.73 -44.11 -23.98
N LEU A 147 -0.92 -45.06 -23.55
CA LEU A 147 -0.16 -45.97 -24.42
C LEU A 147 -0.86 -47.34 -24.67
N ARG A 148 -2.19 -47.39 -24.57
CA ARG A 148 -2.98 -48.59 -24.94
C ARG A 148 -3.72 -48.37 -26.24
#